data_810d20d78e41f1b66df077d793e694ae
#
_entry.id   810d20d78e41f1b66df077d793e694ae
#
_cell.length_a   1.000
_cell.length_b   1.000
_cell.length_c   1.000
_cell.angle_alpha   90.00
_cell.angle_beta   90.00
_cell.angle_gamma   90.00
#
_symmetry.space_group_name_H-M   'P 1'
#
loop_
_entity.id
_entity.type
_entity.pdbx_description
1 polymer ?
#
loop_
_entity_poly.entity_id
_entity_poly.type
_entity_poly.pdbx_seq_one_letter_code
_entity_poly.pdbx_strand_id
1 'polypeptide(L)'
;MLRRTALLALGLALALPSVAAAATIQFNPPITCMQQGKSYPLGGSGFTPEYAMRVTWEGASASFYPDSSGALPGNESSEITAPEYDSLTPKTLAITATDSNPATTATLSIPIVKFGSNLPVEGKPSKVVTWMFAGFVNNAPIYGHYLYGRKEKKTVRFGSGQGPCGTLTKRAVRFPIKRPKNFGTWEIRIDSNPKWVRSSESLAETSFTVAKPRRG
;
A
#
# COMPACT_ATOMS: atom_id res chain seq x y z
N MET A 1 -51.89 39.01 -58.08
CA MET A 1 -51.82 39.16 -56.59
C MET A 1 -51.30 37.88 -56.01
N LEU A 2 -49.99 37.77 -55.68
CA LEU A 2 -49.38 36.60 -55.04
C LEU A 2 -49.25 36.93 -53.59
N ARG A 3 -49.93 36.10 -52.72
CA ARG A 3 -49.73 36.08 -51.24
C ARG A 3 -48.58 35.20 -50.95
N ARG A 4 -47.47 35.73 -50.32
CA ARG A 4 -46.36 35.01 -49.79
C ARG A 4 -46.69 34.68 -48.33
N THR A 5 -46.87 33.40 -48.03
CA THR A 5 -46.98 32.86 -46.66
C THR A 5 -45.57 32.60 -46.15
N ALA A 6 -45.14 33.33 -45.14
CA ALA A 6 -43.89 33.06 -44.42
C ALA A 6 -44.13 31.99 -43.31
N LEU A 7 -43.51 30.82 -43.44
CA LEU A 7 -43.46 29.79 -42.39
C LEU A 7 -42.35 30.15 -41.40
N LEU A 8 -42.71 30.52 -40.17
CA LEU A 8 -41.80 30.63 -39.04
C LEU A 8 -41.55 29.20 -38.49
N ALA A 9 -40.37 28.66 -38.73
CA ALA A 9 -39.90 27.44 -38.08
C ALA A 9 -39.42 27.76 -36.65
N LEU A 10 -40.22 27.42 -35.65
CA LEU A 10 -39.86 27.54 -34.24
C LEU A 10 -38.95 26.36 -33.87
N GLY A 11 -37.63 26.58 -33.82
CA GLY A 11 -36.65 25.60 -33.40
C GLY A 11 -36.74 25.38 -31.88
N LEU A 12 -37.33 24.27 -31.45
CA LEU A 12 -37.35 23.84 -30.06
C LEU A 12 -35.95 23.27 -29.70
N ALA A 13 -35.08 24.06 -29.08
CA ALA A 13 -33.80 23.59 -28.55
C ALA A 13 -34.10 22.69 -27.30
N LEU A 14 -34.06 21.38 -27.49
CA LEU A 14 -34.07 20.41 -26.41
C LEU A 14 -32.77 20.56 -25.59
N ALA A 15 -32.83 21.29 -24.49
CA ALA A 15 -31.77 21.27 -23.48
C ALA A 15 -31.74 19.86 -22.84
N LEU A 16 -30.83 19.03 -23.34
CA LEU A 16 -30.52 17.76 -22.67
C LEU A 16 -29.95 18.05 -21.26
N PRO A 17 -30.52 17.48 -20.19
CA PRO A 17 -29.91 17.64 -18.87
C PRO A 17 -28.49 17.10 -18.94
N SER A 18 -27.48 17.92 -18.67
CA SER A 18 -26.11 17.46 -18.47
C SER A 18 -26.12 16.56 -17.22
N VAL A 19 -25.95 15.27 -17.41
CA VAL A 19 -25.72 14.35 -16.30
C VAL A 19 -24.40 14.78 -15.67
N ALA A 20 -24.46 15.42 -14.52
CA ALA A 20 -23.26 15.73 -13.74
C ALA A 20 -22.54 14.40 -13.46
N ALA A 21 -21.32 14.26 -13.98
CA ALA A 21 -20.50 13.09 -13.70
C ALA A 21 -20.24 13.04 -12.17
N ALA A 22 -20.49 11.89 -11.55
CA ALA A 22 -20.19 11.71 -10.13
C ALA A 22 -18.67 11.89 -9.89
N ALA A 23 -18.32 12.60 -8.85
CA ALA A 23 -16.91 12.76 -8.49
C ALA A 23 -16.27 11.41 -8.14
N THR A 24 -15.02 11.26 -8.55
CA THR A 24 -14.23 10.03 -8.30
C THR A 24 -12.87 10.38 -7.74
N ILE A 25 -12.34 9.49 -6.91
CA ILE A 25 -10.94 9.51 -6.45
C ILE A 25 -10.29 8.14 -6.65
N GLN A 26 -9.00 8.14 -6.96
CA GLN A 26 -8.19 6.94 -7.15
C GLN A 26 -6.72 7.25 -6.89
N PHE A 27 -5.89 6.25 -6.64
CA PHE A 27 -4.44 6.44 -6.62
C PHE A 27 -3.85 6.44 -8.03
N ASN A 28 -2.79 7.23 -8.22
CA ASN A 28 -2.04 7.32 -9.47
C ASN A 28 -0.52 7.23 -9.21
N PRO A 29 0.16 6.12 -9.58
CA PRO A 29 -0.41 4.94 -10.24
C PRO A 29 -1.38 4.15 -9.35
N PRO A 30 -2.28 3.34 -9.94
CA PRO A 30 -3.19 2.51 -9.16
C PRO A 30 -2.45 1.54 -8.25
N ILE A 31 -2.90 1.45 -7.00
CA ILE A 31 -2.37 0.52 -5.99
C ILE A 31 -3.47 -0.39 -5.47
N THR A 32 -3.10 -1.56 -4.97
CA THR A 32 -4.04 -2.53 -4.42
C THR A 32 -4.08 -2.53 -2.90
N CYS A 33 -3.08 -1.93 -2.25
CA CYS A 33 -2.97 -1.84 -0.79
C CYS A 33 -2.03 -0.69 -0.41
N MET A 34 -2.38 0.07 0.60
CA MET A 34 -1.48 1.03 1.23
C MET A 34 -0.56 0.35 2.23
N GLN A 35 0.67 0.81 2.30
CA GLN A 35 1.63 0.42 3.32
C GLN A 35 1.77 1.56 4.32
N GLN A 36 1.70 1.24 5.60
CA GLN A 36 1.90 2.16 6.71
C GLN A 36 3.04 3.15 6.44
N GLY A 37 2.80 4.44 6.72
CA GLY A 37 3.80 5.51 6.64
C GLY A 37 4.28 5.88 5.23
N LYS A 38 3.78 5.22 4.16
CA LYS A 38 4.10 5.61 2.79
C LYS A 38 3.12 6.62 2.24
N SER A 39 3.61 7.53 1.40
CA SER A 39 2.80 8.51 0.67
C SER A 39 2.40 7.98 -0.70
N TYR A 40 1.20 8.36 -1.13
CA TYR A 40 0.60 7.92 -2.39
C TYR A 40 -0.13 9.09 -3.07
N PRO A 41 0.17 9.38 -4.34
CA PRO A 41 -0.54 10.40 -5.09
C PRO A 41 -2.01 10.04 -5.30
N LEU A 42 -2.91 10.95 -4.96
CA LEU A 42 -4.35 10.82 -5.12
C LEU A 42 -4.80 11.62 -6.33
N GLY A 43 -5.30 10.95 -7.34
CA GLY A 43 -5.96 11.54 -8.50
C GLY A 43 -7.48 11.52 -8.35
N GLY A 44 -8.17 12.29 -9.17
CA GLY A 44 -9.63 12.31 -9.16
C GLY A 44 -10.22 13.23 -10.21
N SER A 45 -11.54 13.24 -10.34
CA SER A 45 -12.25 14.12 -11.29
C SER A 45 -13.67 14.39 -10.82
N GLY A 46 -14.32 15.38 -11.44
CA GLY A 46 -15.70 15.74 -11.16
C GLY A 46 -15.89 16.66 -9.96
N PHE A 47 -14.81 17.30 -9.48
CA PHE A 47 -14.84 18.30 -8.43
C PHE A 47 -15.02 19.70 -9.00
N THR A 48 -15.36 20.67 -8.14
CA THR A 48 -15.46 22.07 -8.55
C THR A 48 -14.07 22.63 -8.86
N PRO A 49 -13.85 23.14 -10.08
CA PRO A 49 -12.56 23.70 -10.47
C PRO A 49 -12.08 24.78 -9.50
N GLU A 50 -10.78 24.75 -9.14
CA GLU A 50 -10.10 25.78 -8.34
C GLU A 50 -10.63 25.99 -6.91
N TYR A 51 -11.63 25.24 -6.47
CA TYR A 51 -12.13 25.29 -5.10
C TYR A 51 -11.39 24.28 -4.21
N ALA A 52 -11.12 24.69 -2.98
CA ALA A 52 -10.50 23.79 -2.00
C ALA A 52 -11.41 22.60 -1.73
N MET A 53 -10.87 21.40 -1.90
CA MET A 53 -11.49 20.16 -1.46
C MET A 53 -10.77 19.62 -0.25
N ARG A 54 -11.50 18.99 0.67
CA ARG A 54 -10.96 18.33 1.84
C ARG A 54 -10.97 16.82 1.62
N VAL A 55 -9.81 16.19 1.79
CA VAL A 55 -9.67 14.73 1.82
C VAL A 55 -9.45 14.31 3.26
N THR A 56 -10.22 13.34 3.72
CA THR A 56 -10.14 12.80 5.09
C THR A 56 -9.94 11.29 5.06
N TRP A 57 -9.09 10.81 5.95
CA TRP A 57 -8.88 9.38 6.19
C TRP A 57 -8.45 9.20 7.65
N GLU A 58 -8.88 8.15 8.29
CA GLU A 58 -8.56 7.72 9.66
C GLU A 58 -7.77 8.74 10.52
N GLY A 59 -8.49 9.74 11.07
CA GLY A 59 -7.92 10.75 11.96
C GLY A 59 -7.03 11.81 11.30
N ALA A 60 -6.81 11.74 9.98
CA ALA A 60 -6.04 12.70 9.21
C ALA A 60 -6.88 13.44 8.17
N SER A 61 -6.41 14.59 7.72
CA SER A 61 -7.01 15.32 6.62
C SER A 61 -5.98 16.17 5.88
N ALA A 62 -6.22 16.39 4.59
CA ALA A 62 -5.47 17.31 3.74
C ALA A 62 -6.44 18.13 2.88
N SER A 63 -5.99 19.30 2.43
CA SER A 63 -6.73 20.12 1.48
C SER A 63 -5.98 20.15 0.15
N PHE A 64 -6.71 19.93 -0.95
CA PHE A 64 -6.18 19.97 -2.30
C PHE A 64 -7.01 20.92 -3.16
N TYR A 65 -6.46 21.34 -4.28
CA TYR A 65 -7.12 22.20 -5.24
C TYR A 65 -7.19 21.49 -6.59
N PRO A 66 -8.40 21.07 -7.02
CA PRO A 66 -8.60 20.59 -8.38
C PRO A 66 -8.17 21.67 -9.40
N ASP A 67 -7.71 21.23 -10.56
CA ASP A 67 -7.37 22.13 -11.66
C ASP A 67 -8.61 22.78 -12.30
N SER A 68 -8.42 23.58 -13.36
CA SER A 68 -9.49 24.24 -14.09
C SER A 68 -10.49 23.29 -14.76
N SER A 69 -10.19 21.99 -14.84
CA SER A 69 -11.11 20.96 -15.33
C SER A 69 -11.86 20.23 -14.19
N GLY A 70 -11.55 20.53 -12.93
CA GLY A 70 -12.08 19.83 -11.76
C GLY A 70 -11.39 18.50 -11.49
N ALA A 71 -10.16 18.30 -11.97
CA ALA A 71 -9.37 17.10 -11.74
C ALA A 71 -8.29 17.31 -10.67
N LEU A 72 -8.04 16.26 -9.86
CA LEU A 72 -6.84 16.15 -9.05
C LEU A 72 -5.72 15.54 -9.90
N PRO A 73 -4.52 16.14 -9.91
CA PRO A 73 -3.47 15.74 -10.86
C PRO A 73 -2.88 14.34 -10.60
N GLY A 74 -3.03 13.79 -9.40
CA GLY A 74 -2.48 12.47 -9.08
C GLY A 74 -0.95 12.44 -9.10
N ASN A 75 -0.31 13.47 -8.58
CA ASN A 75 1.13 13.64 -8.49
C ASN A 75 1.53 14.05 -7.06
N GLU A 76 2.78 14.42 -6.84
CA GLU A 76 3.33 14.81 -5.54
C GLU A 76 2.56 15.96 -4.84
N SER A 77 1.86 16.83 -5.62
CA SER A 77 1.08 17.92 -5.03
C SER A 77 -0.26 17.47 -4.41
N SER A 78 -0.67 16.23 -4.64
CA SER A 78 -1.90 15.63 -4.10
C SER A 78 -1.66 14.32 -3.35
N GLU A 79 -0.53 14.20 -2.68
CA GLU A 79 -0.20 12.99 -1.90
C GLU A 79 -0.93 12.94 -0.56
N ILE A 80 -1.33 11.72 -0.19
CA ILE A 80 -1.77 11.39 1.16
C ILE A 80 -0.84 10.33 1.75
N THR A 81 -0.51 10.47 3.03
CA THR A 81 0.33 9.51 3.75
C THR A 81 -0.55 8.49 4.45
N ALA A 82 -0.25 7.21 4.25
CA ALA A 82 -0.93 6.12 4.95
C ALA A 82 -0.75 6.26 6.47
N PRO A 83 -1.83 6.13 7.27
CA PRO A 83 -1.75 6.26 8.71
C PRO A 83 -0.87 5.16 9.33
N GLU A 84 -0.45 5.37 10.56
CA GLU A 84 0.22 4.35 11.36
C GLU A 84 -0.71 3.16 11.58
N TYR A 85 -0.23 1.96 11.26
CA TYR A 85 -0.99 0.73 11.40
C TYR A 85 -0.08 -0.44 11.74
N ASP A 86 -0.06 -0.84 13.00
CA ASP A 86 0.89 -1.83 13.54
C ASP A 86 0.34 -3.28 13.47
N SER A 87 -0.27 -3.67 12.35
CA SER A 87 -0.73 -5.04 12.15
C SER A 87 -0.35 -5.60 10.79
N LEU A 88 0.03 -6.88 10.76
CA LEU A 88 0.26 -7.65 9.55
C LEU A 88 -1.03 -8.18 8.92
N THR A 89 -2.18 -8.00 9.60
CA THR A 89 -3.50 -8.33 9.06
C THR A 89 -4.08 -7.09 8.42
N PRO A 90 -4.41 -7.11 7.13
CA PRO A 90 -4.99 -5.94 6.46
C PRO A 90 -6.32 -5.51 7.07
N LYS A 91 -6.56 -4.19 7.13
CA LYS A 91 -7.88 -3.61 7.37
C LYS A 91 -8.26 -2.68 6.23
N THR A 92 -9.55 -2.44 6.02
CA THR A 92 -10.03 -1.47 5.05
C THR A 92 -9.93 -0.06 5.60
N LEU A 93 -9.34 0.84 4.83
CA LEU A 93 -9.29 2.27 5.07
C LEU A 93 -10.28 2.95 4.12
N ALA A 94 -11.13 3.82 4.63
CA ALA A 94 -11.98 4.70 3.83
C ALA A 94 -11.30 6.07 3.67
N ILE A 95 -11.21 6.54 2.44
CA ILE A 95 -10.70 7.87 2.08
C ILE A 95 -11.88 8.62 1.47
N THR A 96 -12.24 9.77 2.03
CA THR A 96 -13.36 10.58 1.57
C THR A 96 -12.86 11.94 1.12
N ALA A 97 -13.18 12.31 -0.10
CA ALA A 97 -12.93 13.62 -0.66
C ALA A 97 -14.24 14.40 -0.72
N THR A 98 -14.29 15.58 -0.14
CA THR A 98 -15.46 16.44 -0.13
C THR A 98 -15.10 17.83 -0.65
N ASP A 99 -15.84 18.26 -1.63
CA ASP A 99 -15.79 19.60 -2.19
C ASP A 99 -16.72 20.54 -1.38
N SER A 100 -16.39 21.80 -1.33
CA SER A 100 -17.14 22.79 -0.58
C SER A 100 -18.24 23.50 -1.37
N ASN A 101 -18.26 23.39 -2.73
CA ASN A 101 -19.21 24.13 -3.55
C ASN A 101 -19.47 23.52 -4.95
N PRO A 102 -20.64 22.93 -5.21
CA PRO A 102 -21.58 22.35 -4.25
C PRO A 102 -20.98 21.15 -3.54
N ALA A 103 -21.51 20.74 -2.40
CA ALA A 103 -20.99 19.61 -1.64
C ALA A 103 -21.00 18.32 -2.46
N THR A 104 -19.88 18.02 -3.13
CA THR A 104 -19.66 16.82 -3.91
C THR A 104 -18.73 15.90 -3.12
N THR A 105 -19.09 14.64 -3.00
CA THR A 105 -18.34 13.68 -2.22
C THR A 105 -17.96 12.48 -3.07
N ALA A 106 -16.69 12.07 -2.99
CA ALA A 106 -16.19 10.81 -3.53
C ALA A 106 -15.53 9.98 -2.42
N THR A 107 -15.70 8.67 -2.44
CA THR A 107 -15.11 7.76 -1.45
C THR A 107 -14.34 6.65 -2.14
N LEU A 108 -13.15 6.35 -1.61
CA LEU A 108 -12.30 5.24 -2.00
C LEU A 108 -12.06 4.34 -0.79
N SER A 109 -12.32 3.04 -0.95
CA SER A 109 -11.99 2.03 0.06
C SER A 109 -10.79 1.22 -0.40
N ILE A 110 -9.74 1.17 0.43
CA ILE A 110 -8.51 0.46 0.13
C ILE A 110 -7.98 -0.25 1.38
N PRO A 111 -7.44 -1.47 1.25
CA PRO A 111 -6.78 -2.11 2.39
C PRO A 111 -5.48 -1.40 2.75
N ILE A 112 -5.16 -1.38 4.05
CA ILE A 112 -3.89 -0.92 4.62
C ILE A 112 -3.27 -2.03 5.46
N VAL A 113 -1.95 -2.11 5.48
CA VAL A 113 -1.19 -3.10 6.23
C VAL A 113 0.14 -2.54 6.72
N LYS A 114 0.64 -3.06 7.85
CA LYS A 114 2.06 -2.90 8.22
C LYS A 114 2.93 -3.64 7.21
N PHE A 115 4.00 -3.00 6.77
CA PHE A 115 4.99 -3.65 5.94
C PHE A 115 6.02 -4.39 6.80
N GLY A 116 6.10 -5.71 6.68
CA GLY A 116 7.05 -6.47 7.48
C GLY A 116 6.68 -7.92 7.77
N SER A 117 7.20 -8.40 8.90
CA SER A 117 7.02 -9.76 9.39
C SER A 117 6.90 -9.77 10.93
N ASN A 118 6.28 -10.81 11.47
CA ASN A 118 6.20 -11.05 12.92
C ASN A 118 7.54 -11.47 13.55
N LEU A 119 8.54 -11.88 12.77
CA LEU A 119 9.89 -12.28 13.21
C LEU A 119 9.88 -13.14 14.50
N PRO A 120 9.43 -14.39 14.45
CA PRO A 120 9.30 -15.24 15.65
C PRO A 120 10.67 -15.73 16.13
N VAL A 121 11.42 -14.86 16.80
CA VAL A 121 12.84 -15.08 17.18
C VAL A 121 13.06 -15.75 18.53
N GLU A 122 12.03 -15.83 19.36
CA GLU A 122 12.13 -16.43 20.69
C GLU A 122 12.09 -17.96 20.70
N GLY A 123 12.86 -18.59 21.59
CA GLY A 123 12.91 -20.04 21.86
C GLY A 123 13.93 -20.79 21.01
N LYS A 124 13.82 -22.14 20.95
CA LYS A 124 14.82 -23.01 20.32
C LYS A 124 14.96 -22.76 18.82
N PRO A 125 16.20 -22.63 18.28
CA PRO A 125 16.44 -22.38 16.84
C PRO A 125 15.77 -23.41 15.90
N SER A 126 15.77 -24.69 16.28
CA SER A 126 15.20 -25.78 15.47
C SER A 126 13.68 -25.88 15.50
N LYS A 127 13.01 -25.04 16.32
CA LYS A 127 11.54 -25.06 16.40
C LYS A 127 10.90 -24.60 15.10
N VAL A 128 9.88 -25.32 14.65
CA VAL A 128 8.98 -24.85 13.59
C VAL A 128 8.04 -23.80 14.19
N VAL A 129 7.98 -22.65 13.55
CA VAL A 129 7.18 -21.49 13.97
C VAL A 129 6.32 -21.01 12.82
N THR A 130 5.32 -20.23 13.14
CA THR A 130 4.48 -19.56 12.14
C THR A 130 5.09 -18.19 11.84
N TRP A 131 5.51 -18.02 10.61
CA TRP A 131 5.91 -16.73 10.04
C TRP A 131 4.71 -16.06 9.41
N MET A 132 4.55 -14.78 9.64
CA MET A 132 3.56 -13.93 8.99
C MET A 132 4.28 -12.78 8.30
N PHE A 133 3.90 -12.52 7.07
CA PHE A 133 4.47 -11.48 6.24
C PHE A 133 3.34 -10.65 5.65
N ALA A 134 3.56 -9.36 5.46
CA ALA A 134 2.63 -8.46 4.80
C ALA A 134 3.36 -7.33 4.05
N GLY A 135 2.70 -6.76 3.04
CA GLY A 135 3.26 -5.69 2.22
C GLY A 135 4.03 -6.17 0.98
N PHE A 136 4.09 -7.47 0.72
CA PHE A 136 4.73 -8.06 -0.47
C PHE A 136 3.75 -8.10 -1.65
N VAL A 137 3.30 -6.92 -2.09
CA VAL A 137 2.30 -6.76 -3.15
C VAL A 137 2.76 -7.35 -4.50
N ASN A 138 1.83 -7.52 -5.45
CA ASN A 138 2.12 -8.01 -6.80
C ASN A 138 2.80 -9.40 -6.83
N ASN A 139 2.42 -10.29 -5.91
CA ASN A 139 3.01 -11.63 -5.76
C ASN A 139 4.53 -11.61 -5.56
N ALA A 140 5.06 -10.54 -4.98
CA ALA A 140 6.50 -10.41 -4.72
C ALA A 140 7.02 -11.61 -3.92
N PRO A 141 8.16 -12.19 -4.30
CA PRO A 141 8.78 -13.27 -3.54
C PRO A 141 9.28 -12.77 -2.18
N ILE A 142 9.29 -13.65 -1.19
CA ILE A 142 9.71 -13.35 0.17
C ILE A 142 10.92 -14.19 0.52
N TYR A 143 12.04 -13.55 0.80
CA TYR A 143 13.28 -14.18 1.19
C TYR A 143 13.69 -13.77 2.60
N GLY A 144 14.25 -14.71 3.35
CA GLY A 144 14.90 -14.45 4.63
C GLY A 144 16.39 -14.72 4.53
N HIS A 145 17.20 -13.70 4.78
CA HIS A 145 18.65 -13.72 4.76
C HIS A 145 19.19 -13.86 6.18
N TYR A 146 19.86 -14.96 6.46
CA TYR A 146 20.46 -15.23 7.76
C TYR A 146 21.93 -14.83 7.74
N LEU A 147 22.28 -13.81 8.51
CA LEU A 147 23.61 -13.21 8.54
C LEU A 147 24.33 -13.51 9.85
N TYR A 148 25.65 -13.68 9.77
CA TYR A 148 26.54 -13.72 10.92
C TYR A 148 27.75 -12.83 10.65
N GLY A 149 27.98 -11.83 11.51
CA GLY A 149 29.04 -10.84 11.31
C GLY A 149 28.90 -10.11 9.97
N ARG A 150 27.69 -9.68 9.61
CA ARG A 150 27.36 -8.98 8.35
C ARG A 150 27.58 -9.79 7.06
N LYS A 151 27.83 -11.12 7.17
CA LYS A 151 27.98 -12.02 6.01
C LYS A 151 26.79 -12.95 5.94
N GLU A 152 26.16 -12.99 4.77
CA GLU A 152 25.09 -13.95 4.50
C GLU A 152 25.62 -15.38 4.61
N LYS A 153 24.92 -16.22 5.36
CA LYS A 153 25.21 -17.63 5.59
C LYS A 153 24.15 -18.53 4.98
N LYS A 154 22.93 -18.04 4.86
CA LYS A 154 21.82 -18.81 4.30
C LYS A 154 20.72 -17.85 3.84
N THR A 155 20.18 -18.15 2.66
CA THR A 155 18.92 -17.57 2.18
C THR A 155 17.83 -18.63 2.19
N VAL A 156 16.64 -18.26 2.57
CA VAL A 156 15.44 -19.09 2.56
C VAL A 156 14.33 -18.35 1.80
N ARG A 157 13.75 -19.00 0.81
CA ARG A 157 12.52 -18.51 0.18
C ARG A 157 11.32 -19.01 0.98
N PHE A 158 10.53 -18.10 1.54
CA PHE A 158 9.31 -18.43 2.26
C PHE A 158 8.13 -18.69 1.32
N GLY A 159 8.05 -17.98 0.22
CA GLY A 159 6.96 -18.05 -0.76
C GLY A 159 6.82 -16.75 -1.53
N SER A 160 5.59 -16.39 -1.84
CA SER A 160 5.24 -15.09 -2.44
C SER A 160 4.02 -14.51 -1.73
N GLY A 161 3.95 -13.19 -1.66
CA GLY A 161 2.80 -12.49 -1.10
C GLY A 161 1.51 -12.80 -1.87
N GLN A 162 0.40 -12.92 -1.17
CA GLN A 162 -0.91 -13.25 -1.73
C GLN A 162 -1.92 -12.12 -1.43
N GLY A 163 -2.90 -11.99 -2.31
CA GLY A 163 -3.94 -10.98 -2.16
C GLY A 163 -3.45 -9.54 -2.36
N PRO A 164 -4.33 -8.56 -2.18
CA PRO A 164 -4.04 -7.16 -2.49
C PRO A 164 -2.89 -6.57 -1.66
N CYS A 165 -2.74 -7.00 -0.41
CA CYS A 165 -1.68 -6.54 0.49
C CYS A 165 -0.45 -7.47 0.54
N GLY A 166 -0.35 -8.45 -0.33
CA GLY A 166 0.82 -9.34 -0.41
C GLY A 166 1.13 -10.04 0.92
N THR A 167 0.12 -10.67 1.53
CA THR A 167 0.28 -11.38 2.80
C THR A 167 0.72 -12.83 2.57
N LEU A 168 1.46 -13.38 3.52
CA LEU A 168 1.80 -14.81 3.54
C LEU A 168 1.90 -15.29 4.98
N THR A 169 1.26 -16.43 5.27
CA THR A 169 1.47 -17.18 6.51
C THR A 169 2.17 -18.49 6.18
N LYS A 170 3.32 -18.75 6.79
CA LYS A 170 4.15 -19.93 6.52
C LYS A 170 4.66 -20.57 7.78
N ARG A 171 4.49 -21.89 7.92
CA ARG A 171 5.18 -22.68 8.94
C ARG A 171 6.56 -23.06 8.42
N ALA A 172 7.59 -22.64 9.10
CA ALA A 172 8.97 -22.94 8.75
C ALA A 172 9.86 -23.00 10.00
N VAL A 173 11.00 -23.65 9.88
CA VAL A 173 12.01 -23.67 10.94
C VAL A 173 12.51 -22.26 11.18
N ARG A 174 12.57 -21.83 12.43
CA ARG A 174 13.07 -20.50 12.80
C ARG A 174 14.48 -20.26 12.29
N PHE A 175 15.38 -21.22 12.49
CA PHE A 175 16.77 -21.13 12.07
C PHE A 175 17.13 -22.32 11.19
N PRO A 176 17.31 -22.13 9.88
CA PRO A 176 17.41 -23.23 8.91
C PRO A 176 18.82 -23.82 8.79
N ILE A 177 19.74 -23.49 9.71
CA ILE A 177 21.12 -24.00 9.72
C ILE A 177 21.24 -25.09 10.77
N LYS A 178 21.27 -26.35 10.35
CA LYS A 178 21.22 -27.52 11.24
C LYS A 178 22.43 -27.65 12.19
N ARG A 179 23.62 -27.26 11.77
CA ARG A 179 24.87 -27.33 12.55
C ARG A 179 25.66 -26.05 12.36
N PRO A 180 25.27 -24.94 13.05
CA PRO A 180 25.98 -23.69 12.89
C PRO A 180 27.41 -23.84 13.39
N LYS A 181 28.38 -23.46 12.56
CA LYS A 181 29.81 -23.37 12.99
C LYS A 181 30.01 -22.12 13.86
N ASN A 182 29.13 -21.15 13.76
CA ASN A 182 29.19 -19.87 14.45
C ASN A 182 28.09 -19.80 15.51
N PHE A 183 28.45 -19.44 16.73
CA PHE A 183 27.57 -19.21 17.86
C PHE A 183 27.61 -17.74 18.23
N GLY A 184 26.55 -17.23 18.85
CA GLY A 184 26.39 -15.82 19.19
C GLY A 184 25.26 -15.15 18.42
N THR A 185 25.37 -13.87 18.17
CA THR A 185 24.29 -13.06 17.57
C THR A 185 24.23 -13.24 16.06
N TRP A 186 23.06 -13.60 15.58
CA TRP A 186 22.67 -13.68 14.19
C TRP A 186 21.64 -12.61 13.88
N GLU A 187 21.61 -12.20 12.63
CA GLU A 187 20.65 -11.25 12.09
C GLU A 187 19.80 -11.94 11.03
N ILE A 188 18.51 -11.65 11.02
CA ILE A 188 17.60 -12.02 9.93
C ILE A 188 17.13 -10.75 9.27
N ARG A 189 17.24 -10.70 7.94
CA ARG A 189 16.67 -9.66 7.10
C ARG A 189 15.67 -10.27 6.14
N ILE A 190 14.53 -9.63 6.00
CA ILE A 190 13.45 -10.07 5.11
C ILE A 190 13.29 -9.05 3.99
N ASP A 191 13.34 -9.53 2.74
CA ASP A 191 13.12 -8.69 1.56
C ASP A 191 12.57 -9.51 0.37
N SER A 192 12.49 -8.90 -0.80
CA SER A 192 12.03 -9.54 -2.04
C SER A 192 13.15 -10.00 -2.96
N ASN A 193 14.41 -9.89 -2.54
CA ASN A 193 15.57 -10.19 -3.37
C ASN A 193 16.12 -11.61 -3.09
N PRO A 194 16.47 -12.39 -4.12
CA PRO A 194 17.04 -13.72 -3.91
C PRO A 194 18.48 -13.70 -3.35
N LYS A 195 19.14 -12.56 -3.44
CA LYS A 195 20.49 -12.31 -2.90
C LYS A 195 20.44 -11.10 -1.99
N TRP A 196 21.01 -11.20 -0.80
CA TRP A 196 21.14 -10.07 0.07
C TRP A 196 22.12 -9.03 -0.48
N VAL A 197 21.67 -7.79 -0.53
CA VAL A 197 22.48 -6.63 -0.89
C VAL A 197 22.45 -5.67 0.30
N ARG A 198 23.62 -5.25 0.77
CA ARG A 198 23.77 -4.42 1.98
C ARG A 198 22.99 -3.09 1.93
N SER A 199 22.82 -2.55 0.72
CA SER A 199 22.06 -1.31 0.45
C SER A 199 20.58 -1.55 0.17
N SER A 200 20.11 -2.82 0.11
CA SER A 200 18.69 -3.08 -0.05
C SER A 200 17.97 -2.72 1.25
N GLU A 201 16.86 -1.99 1.12
CA GLU A 201 15.94 -1.81 2.23
C GLU A 201 15.46 -3.19 2.67
N SER A 202 15.88 -3.62 3.85
CA SER A 202 15.28 -4.80 4.47
C SER A 202 13.94 -4.39 5.06
N LEU A 203 12.91 -5.14 4.74
CA LEU A 203 11.52 -4.88 5.14
C LEU A 203 11.29 -5.19 6.61
N ALA A 204 12.08 -6.09 7.16
CA ALA A 204 12.09 -6.42 8.56
C ALA A 204 13.49 -6.92 8.93
N GLU A 205 13.99 -6.45 10.04
CA GLU A 205 15.29 -6.81 10.57
C GLU A 205 15.18 -7.15 12.05
N THR A 206 15.83 -8.24 12.45
CA THR A 206 15.98 -8.59 13.86
C THR A 206 17.25 -9.38 14.10
N SER A 207 17.70 -9.39 15.36
CA SER A 207 18.80 -10.22 15.82
C SER A 207 18.32 -11.25 16.83
N PHE A 208 18.99 -12.40 16.85
CA PHE A 208 18.78 -13.45 17.85
C PHE A 208 20.08 -14.19 18.15
N THR A 209 20.15 -14.81 19.33
CA THR A 209 21.37 -15.49 19.77
C THR A 209 21.25 -17.01 19.60
N VAL A 210 22.23 -17.59 18.92
CA VAL A 210 22.39 -19.06 18.85
C VAL A 210 23.42 -19.48 19.90
N ALA A 211 22.94 -20.13 20.97
CA ALA A 211 23.80 -20.61 22.02
C ALA A 211 24.65 -21.83 21.60
N LYS A 212 25.87 -21.92 22.11
CA LYS A 212 26.70 -23.11 21.97
C LYS A 212 26.06 -24.29 22.73
N PRO A 213 25.98 -25.51 22.14
CA PRO A 213 25.51 -26.68 22.86
C PRO A 213 26.35 -26.88 24.12
N ARG A 214 25.71 -27.09 25.27
CA ARG A 214 26.43 -27.55 26.48
C ARG A 214 26.97 -28.92 26.15
N ARG A 215 28.27 -29.13 26.35
CA ARG A 215 28.87 -30.46 26.34
C ARG A 215 28.35 -31.13 27.61
N GLY A 216 27.48 -32.11 27.45
CA GLY A 216 27.13 -33.06 28.54
C GLY A 216 28.27 -33.98 28.80
#